data_0233d3a5cfe9b4fe552507baf9389126
#
_entry.id   0233d3a5cfe9b4fe552507baf9389126
#
_cell.length_a   1.000
_cell.length_b   1.000
_cell.length_c   1.000
_cell.angle_alpha   90.00
_cell.angle_beta   90.00
_cell.angle_gamma   90.00
#
_symmetry.space_group_name_H-M   'P 1'
#
loop_
_entity.id
_entity.type
_entity.pdbx_description
1 polymer ?
#
loop_
_entity_poly.entity_id
_entity_poly.type
_entity_poly.pdbx_seq_one_letter_code
_entity_poly.pdbx_strand_id
1 'polypeptide(L)'
;MQSPFSSRPPPLLLLVLLVLLSPWPVWAQAPATTFPSGTRGDPDCPEACACAPGGQANCSALALPAVPAGLSRRVSALLLDHNCLSALPPGAFAGADALLRLDLRENGLRSVHMRAFWGLGALQQLDLSANQLEVLAPGTFAPLRALRTLSLAGNRLARLEPAALSALPLLRALNLQDNALTALTPGLLAGLPALDSLRLRGNRWACSCALRPLCTWLRRHPPPAAEAETLLCTSPRRLRLSRLTAFPDAAFSHCAQPLAPRDLAVVYVLGPASFLASLAACLVLGSVITACRARRRRRTAARRPPRRPPDPDPDLDGSASPADPASPAAAAAQA
;
A
#
# COMPACT_ATOMS: atom_id res chain seq x y z
N MET A 1 35.88 70.31 17.59
CA MET A 1 34.51 70.66 17.25
C MET A 1 33.89 69.41 16.67
N GLN A 2 33.14 68.67 17.51
CA GLN A 2 32.55 67.33 17.22
C GLN A 2 31.08 67.52 16.92
N SER A 3 30.62 67.00 15.80
CA SER A 3 29.21 66.93 15.40
C SER A 3 28.60 65.65 15.94
N PRO A 4 27.36 65.64 16.48
CA PRO A 4 26.75 64.44 17.01
C PRO A 4 26.13 63.54 15.92
N PHE A 5 26.40 62.26 16.00
CA PHE A 5 25.80 61.19 15.19
C PHE A 5 24.30 61.05 15.49
N SER A 6 23.48 61.34 14.50
CA SER A 6 22.06 61.03 14.52
C SER A 6 21.86 59.59 14.05
N SER A 7 21.62 58.66 14.96
CA SER A 7 21.30 57.26 14.67
C SER A 7 19.80 57.14 14.31
N ARG A 8 19.48 57.13 13.03
CA ARG A 8 18.17 56.67 12.55
C ARG A 8 18.13 55.14 12.59
N PRO A 9 17.08 54.52 13.16
CA PRO A 9 16.93 53.09 13.11
C PRO A 9 16.69 52.62 11.66
N PRO A 10 17.14 51.39 11.28
CA PRO A 10 16.99 50.89 9.94
C PRO A 10 15.51 50.67 9.57
N PRO A 11 15.10 50.89 8.31
CA PRO A 11 13.70 50.84 7.88
C PRO A 11 13.05 49.47 8.08
N LEU A 12 13.83 48.43 8.29
CA LEU A 12 13.35 47.07 8.59
C LEU A 12 12.60 46.95 9.94
N LEU A 13 13.00 47.70 10.94
CA LEU A 13 12.37 47.67 12.28
C LEU A 13 10.98 48.32 12.25
N LEU A 14 10.80 49.36 11.43
CA LEU A 14 9.51 50.04 11.25
C LEU A 14 8.52 49.15 10.46
N LEU A 15 9.00 48.35 9.50
CA LEU A 15 8.17 47.39 8.74
C LEU A 15 7.69 46.24 9.63
N VAL A 16 8.54 45.72 10.53
CA VAL A 16 8.17 44.65 11.43
C VAL A 16 7.12 45.14 12.46
N LEU A 17 7.25 46.37 12.94
CA LEU A 17 6.27 46.94 13.85
C LEU A 17 4.92 47.24 13.19
N LEU A 18 4.89 47.62 11.90
CA LEU A 18 3.66 47.83 11.16
C LEU A 18 2.94 46.49 10.85
N VAL A 19 3.67 45.39 10.70
CA VAL A 19 3.06 44.05 10.51
C VAL A 19 2.49 43.52 11.84
N LEU A 20 3.06 43.89 12.98
CA LEU A 20 2.58 43.46 14.31
C LEU A 20 1.39 44.30 14.82
N LEU A 21 1.17 45.48 14.25
CA LEU A 21 0.08 46.40 14.64
C LEU A 21 -1.10 46.42 13.66
N SER A 22 -1.00 45.68 12.56
CA SER A 22 -2.17 45.50 11.69
C SER A 22 -3.21 44.68 12.44
N PRO A 23 -4.45 45.18 12.62
CA PRO A 23 -5.52 44.32 13.12
C PRO A 23 -5.66 43.16 12.12
N TRP A 24 -5.58 41.95 12.63
CA TRP A 24 -5.82 40.74 11.85
C TRP A 24 -7.12 40.96 11.06
N PRO A 25 -7.13 40.69 9.75
CA PRO A 25 -8.38 40.74 9.04
C PRO A 25 -9.31 39.76 9.73
N VAL A 26 -10.35 40.29 10.36
CA VAL A 26 -11.51 39.53 10.78
C VAL A 26 -12.02 38.94 9.47
N TRP A 27 -11.68 37.70 9.22
CA TRP A 27 -12.31 36.92 8.16
C TRP A 27 -13.79 37.05 8.45
N ALA A 28 -14.47 37.80 7.59
CA ALA A 28 -15.90 37.95 7.62
C ALA A 28 -16.48 36.55 7.86
N GLN A 29 -17.15 36.41 8.98
CA GLN A 29 -17.99 35.26 9.23
C GLN A 29 -18.86 35.14 7.98
N ALA A 30 -18.58 34.15 7.15
CA ALA A 30 -19.49 33.80 6.08
C ALA A 30 -20.85 33.67 6.75
N PRO A 31 -21.90 34.27 6.19
CA PRO A 31 -23.24 34.13 6.76
C PRO A 31 -23.43 32.62 6.92
N ALA A 32 -23.71 32.20 8.15
CA ALA A 32 -24.15 30.84 8.40
C ALA A 32 -25.34 30.66 7.45
N THR A 33 -25.12 29.94 6.36
CA THR A 33 -26.20 29.44 5.55
C THR A 33 -27.00 28.58 6.51
N THR A 34 -28.05 29.13 7.03
CA THR A 34 -29.08 28.38 7.72
C THR A 34 -29.61 27.42 6.69
N PHE A 35 -29.00 26.23 6.68
CA PHE A 35 -29.63 25.09 6.05
C PHE A 35 -31.03 25.01 6.67
N PRO A 36 -32.10 24.88 5.87
CA PRO A 36 -33.41 24.67 6.42
C PRO A 36 -33.27 23.48 7.36
N SER A 37 -33.53 23.71 8.66
CA SER A 37 -33.59 22.68 9.66
C SER A 37 -34.54 21.64 9.14
N GLY A 38 -33.95 20.56 8.57
CA GLY A 38 -34.71 19.39 8.18
C GLY A 38 -35.56 18.99 9.38
N THR A 39 -36.77 18.70 9.14
CA THR A 39 -37.77 18.29 10.09
C THR A 39 -37.15 17.43 11.20
N ARG A 40 -37.08 18.01 12.38
CA ARG A 40 -36.64 17.38 13.62
C ARG A 40 -37.43 16.09 13.77
N GLY A 41 -36.83 14.91 13.56
CA GLY A 41 -37.41 13.67 14.01
C GLY A 41 -37.65 12.57 12.99
N ASP A 42 -36.88 12.41 11.94
CA ASP A 42 -36.81 11.08 11.35
C ASP A 42 -35.75 10.27 12.13
N PRO A 43 -36.21 9.30 12.98
CA PRO A 43 -35.26 8.51 13.79
C PRO A 43 -34.30 7.66 12.97
N ASP A 44 -34.52 7.65 11.65
CA ASP A 44 -33.75 6.86 10.70
C ASP A 44 -32.67 7.67 9.97
N CYS A 45 -32.59 9.00 10.22
CA CYS A 45 -31.58 9.87 9.62
C CYS A 45 -30.44 10.16 10.59
N PRO A 46 -29.17 9.91 10.22
CA PRO A 46 -28.03 10.31 11.03
C PRO A 46 -28.03 11.84 11.25
N GLU A 47 -27.75 12.28 12.47
CA GLU A 47 -27.84 13.70 12.88
C GLU A 47 -27.05 14.69 11.98
N ALA A 48 -25.93 14.21 11.41
CA ALA A 48 -25.09 15.03 10.56
C ALA A 48 -25.60 15.15 9.11
N CYS A 49 -26.61 14.38 8.71
CA CYS A 49 -26.98 14.20 7.31
C CYS A 49 -28.34 14.79 6.99
N ALA A 50 -28.58 15.11 5.72
CA ALA A 50 -29.88 15.50 5.20
C ALA A 50 -30.54 14.27 4.55
N CYS A 51 -31.72 13.86 5.07
CA CYS A 51 -32.43 12.71 4.53
C CYS A 51 -33.59 13.12 3.64
N ALA A 52 -33.72 12.43 2.52
CA ALA A 52 -34.81 12.63 1.57
C ALA A 52 -35.80 11.46 1.64
N PRO A 53 -37.08 11.70 1.28
CA PRO A 53 -38.05 10.66 1.06
C PRO A 53 -37.52 9.60 0.10
N GLY A 54 -37.67 8.30 0.43
CA GLY A 54 -37.13 7.19 -0.36
C GLY A 54 -35.81 6.61 0.18
N GLY A 55 -35.39 7.04 1.38
CA GLY A 55 -34.26 6.41 2.10
C GLY A 55 -32.90 6.88 1.61
N GLN A 56 -32.77 8.06 1.03
CA GLN A 56 -31.50 8.66 0.69
C GLN A 56 -30.97 9.52 1.85
N ALA A 57 -29.82 9.22 2.39
CA ALA A 57 -29.08 10.03 3.36
C ALA A 57 -27.91 10.72 2.64
N ASN A 58 -27.96 12.04 2.59
CA ASN A 58 -26.90 12.88 2.02
C ASN A 58 -26.04 13.44 3.14
N CYS A 59 -24.81 12.94 3.24
CA CYS A 59 -23.80 13.37 4.17
C CYS A 59 -22.54 13.90 3.45
N SER A 60 -22.71 14.39 2.21
CA SER A 60 -21.63 14.87 1.35
C SER A 60 -21.06 16.19 1.84
N ALA A 61 -19.74 16.38 1.70
CA ALA A 61 -19.03 17.64 1.95
C ALA A 61 -19.22 18.22 3.39
N LEU A 62 -19.33 17.34 4.39
CA LEU A 62 -19.48 17.72 5.79
C LEU A 62 -18.17 17.66 6.60
N ALA A 63 -17.03 17.42 5.92
CA ALA A 63 -15.73 17.23 6.53
C ALA A 63 -15.71 16.11 7.60
N LEU A 64 -16.55 15.08 7.46
CA LEU A 64 -16.68 13.98 8.41
C LEU A 64 -15.37 13.17 8.48
N PRO A 65 -14.81 12.96 9.69
CA PRO A 65 -13.61 12.13 9.87
C PRO A 65 -13.94 10.64 9.93
N ALA A 66 -15.19 10.27 10.17
CA ALA A 66 -15.70 8.89 10.28
C ALA A 66 -17.11 8.78 9.72
N VAL A 67 -17.53 7.56 9.42
CA VAL A 67 -18.90 7.25 9.02
C VAL A 67 -19.84 7.60 10.19
N PRO A 68 -20.95 8.34 9.95
CA PRO A 68 -21.86 8.73 11.01
C PRO A 68 -22.53 7.51 11.65
N ALA A 69 -22.69 7.57 12.95
CA ALA A 69 -23.45 6.57 13.69
C ALA A 69 -24.96 6.67 13.45
N GLY A 70 -25.71 5.66 13.81
CA GLY A 70 -27.18 5.69 13.73
C GLY A 70 -27.73 5.42 12.33
N LEU A 71 -26.93 4.73 11.47
CA LEU A 71 -27.45 4.26 10.18
C LEU A 71 -28.61 3.27 10.39
N SER A 72 -29.71 3.53 9.70
CA SER A 72 -30.94 2.75 9.79
C SER A 72 -31.10 1.81 8.60
N ARG A 73 -31.89 0.74 8.81
CA ARG A 73 -32.30 -0.19 7.73
C ARG A 73 -33.17 0.45 6.65
N ARG A 74 -33.68 1.67 6.86
CA ARG A 74 -34.45 2.40 5.86
C ARG A 74 -33.58 3.17 4.87
N VAL A 75 -32.29 3.35 5.17
CA VAL A 75 -31.36 4.01 4.27
C VAL A 75 -31.04 3.09 3.12
N SER A 76 -31.45 3.48 1.91
CA SER A 76 -31.20 2.76 0.66
C SER A 76 -30.04 3.35 -0.15
N ALA A 77 -29.74 4.64 0.03
CA ALA A 77 -28.61 5.34 -0.59
C ALA A 77 -27.90 6.22 0.45
N LEU A 78 -26.60 6.06 0.59
CA LEU A 78 -25.75 6.84 1.51
C LEU A 78 -24.69 7.56 0.69
N LEU A 79 -24.69 8.89 0.72
CA LEU A 79 -23.72 9.74 0.06
C LEU A 79 -22.78 10.30 1.12
N LEU A 80 -21.51 9.91 1.05
CA LEU A 80 -20.41 10.30 1.96
C LEU A 80 -19.24 10.91 1.16
N ASP A 81 -19.49 11.32 -0.06
CA ASP A 81 -18.49 11.92 -0.92
C ASP A 81 -17.98 13.26 -0.36
N HIS A 82 -16.73 13.64 -0.75
CA HIS A 82 -16.08 14.88 -0.34
C HIS A 82 -15.99 15.07 1.18
N ASN A 83 -15.61 14.01 1.91
CA ASN A 83 -15.37 14.04 3.35
C ASN A 83 -13.89 13.77 3.70
N CYS A 84 -13.58 13.63 4.98
CA CYS A 84 -12.23 13.44 5.48
C CYS A 84 -11.98 12.01 5.99
N LEU A 85 -12.69 11.01 5.46
CA LEU A 85 -12.54 9.62 5.86
C LEU A 85 -11.15 9.12 5.46
N SER A 86 -10.33 8.67 6.43
CA SER A 86 -8.98 8.16 6.17
C SER A 86 -8.90 6.63 6.15
N ALA A 87 -9.83 5.95 6.82
CA ALA A 87 -9.94 4.50 6.88
C ALA A 87 -11.39 4.07 7.15
N LEU A 88 -11.73 2.85 6.74
CA LEU A 88 -13.00 2.22 7.07
C LEU A 88 -12.74 1.08 8.08
N PRO A 89 -13.19 1.21 9.34
CA PRO A 89 -13.04 0.19 10.37
C PRO A 89 -14.00 -1.00 10.14
N PRO A 90 -13.84 -2.10 10.89
CA PRO A 90 -14.81 -3.19 10.87
C PRO A 90 -16.22 -2.71 11.21
N GLY A 91 -17.22 -3.13 10.41
CA GLY A 91 -18.61 -2.79 10.66
C GLY A 91 -18.96 -1.30 10.55
N ALA A 92 -18.18 -0.55 9.76
CA ALA A 92 -18.38 0.90 9.57
C ALA A 92 -19.82 1.28 9.17
N PHE A 93 -20.56 0.36 8.56
CA PHE A 93 -21.92 0.57 8.08
C PHE A 93 -22.93 -0.33 8.79
N ALA A 94 -22.66 -0.68 10.05
CA ALA A 94 -23.57 -1.52 10.84
C ALA A 94 -24.97 -0.87 10.94
N GLY A 95 -26.01 -1.66 10.69
CA GLY A 95 -27.41 -1.21 10.70
C GLY A 95 -27.97 -0.79 9.34
N ALA A 96 -27.12 -0.59 8.32
CA ALA A 96 -27.54 -0.21 6.96
C ALA A 96 -27.75 -1.42 6.02
N ASP A 97 -28.42 -2.48 6.49
CA ASP A 97 -28.52 -3.76 5.78
C ASP A 97 -29.29 -3.66 4.45
N ALA A 98 -30.16 -2.66 4.28
CA ALA A 98 -30.92 -2.42 3.07
C ALA A 98 -30.24 -1.45 2.09
N LEU A 99 -28.98 -1.07 2.35
CA LEU A 99 -28.27 -0.12 1.51
C LEU A 99 -28.02 -0.69 0.10
N LEU A 100 -28.45 0.06 -0.91
CA LEU A 100 -28.28 -0.30 -2.33
C LEU A 100 -27.17 0.49 -3.00
N ARG A 101 -26.94 1.74 -2.56
CA ARG A 101 -25.92 2.64 -3.11
C ARG A 101 -25.09 3.26 -1.98
N LEU A 102 -23.77 3.19 -2.13
CA LEU A 102 -22.81 3.81 -1.23
C LEU A 102 -21.79 4.62 -2.06
N ASP A 103 -21.72 5.92 -1.80
CA ASP A 103 -20.77 6.82 -2.41
C ASP A 103 -19.75 7.28 -1.39
N LEU A 104 -18.50 6.91 -1.60
CA LEU A 104 -17.33 7.22 -0.75
C LEU A 104 -16.24 7.94 -1.54
N ARG A 105 -16.55 8.44 -2.71
CA ARG A 105 -15.57 9.11 -3.56
C ARG A 105 -15.02 10.38 -2.90
N GLU A 106 -13.84 10.78 -3.39
CA GLU A 106 -13.17 12.02 -2.95
C GLU A 106 -13.06 12.14 -1.43
N ASN A 107 -12.53 11.06 -0.83
CA ASN A 107 -12.13 11.00 0.57
C ASN A 107 -10.61 10.80 0.65
N GLY A 108 -10.09 10.63 1.83
CA GLY A 108 -8.68 10.34 2.07
C GLY A 108 -8.40 8.87 2.39
N LEU A 109 -9.26 7.94 1.95
CA LEU A 109 -9.18 6.53 2.31
C LEU A 109 -7.87 5.89 1.86
N ARG A 110 -7.06 5.47 2.82
CA ARG A 110 -5.80 4.73 2.59
C ARG A 110 -5.97 3.24 2.78
N SER A 111 -6.93 2.83 3.62
CA SER A 111 -7.20 1.43 3.89
C SER A 111 -8.67 1.18 4.12
N VAL A 112 -9.10 -0.03 3.75
CA VAL A 112 -10.44 -0.56 4.00
C VAL A 112 -10.26 -1.87 4.74
N HIS A 113 -10.80 -1.96 5.96
CA HIS A 113 -10.74 -3.20 6.71
C HIS A 113 -11.56 -4.30 6.02
N MET A 114 -11.10 -5.55 6.03
CA MET A 114 -11.77 -6.67 5.37
C MET A 114 -13.23 -6.90 5.84
N ARG A 115 -13.60 -6.40 7.02
CA ARG A 115 -14.96 -6.46 7.58
C ARG A 115 -15.68 -5.11 7.54
N ALA A 116 -15.18 -4.12 6.78
CA ALA A 116 -15.80 -2.79 6.73
C ALA A 116 -17.22 -2.82 6.15
N PHE A 117 -17.45 -3.66 5.14
CA PHE A 117 -18.73 -3.79 4.45
C PHE A 117 -19.63 -4.92 4.96
N TRP A 118 -19.38 -5.43 6.18
CA TRP A 118 -20.24 -6.46 6.77
C TRP A 118 -21.67 -5.94 6.94
N GLY A 119 -22.66 -6.78 6.59
CA GLY A 119 -24.07 -6.43 6.60
C GLY A 119 -24.60 -5.89 5.27
N LEU A 120 -23.72 -5.39 4.36
CA LEU A 120 -24.16 -4.76 3.11
C LEU A 120 -24.45 -5.76 1.98
N GLY A 121 -25.11 -6.86 2.27
CA GLY A 121 -25.42 -7.91 1.28
C GLY A 121 -26.31 -7.46 0.12
N ALA A 122 -27.12 -6.42 0.31
CA ALA A 122 -28.00 -5.84 -0.71
C ALA A 122 -27.31 -4.77 -1.61
N LEU A 123 -26.08 -4.36 -1.28
CA LEU A 123 -25.42 -3.26 -1.96
C LEU A 123 -25.17 -3.58 -3.45
N GLN A 124 -25.64 -2.69 -4.32
CA GLN A 124 -25.53 -2.82 -5.78
C GLN A 124 -24.51 -1.88 -6.39
N GLN A 125 -24.30 -0.71 -5.80
CA GLN A 125 -23.39 0.32 -6.32
C GLN A 125 -22.46 0.78 -5.20
N LEU A 126 -21.14 0.68 -5.45
CA LEU A 126 -20.10 1.17 -4.55
C LEU A 126 -19.14 2.06 -5.34
N ASP A 127 -19.00 3.30 -4.90
CA ASP A 127 -18.01 4.22 -5.44
C ASP A 127 -16.94 4.54 -4.39
N LEU A 128 -15.71 4.15 -4.67
CA LEU A 128 -14.49 4.40 -3.89
C LEU A 128 -13.47 5.24 -4.69
N SER A 129 -13.93 5.91 -5.75
CA SER A 129 -13.05 6.68 -6.63
C SER A 129 -12.42 7.88 -5.93
N ALA A 130 -11.31 8.37 -6.48
CA ALA A 130 -10.57 9.52 -6.00
C ALA A 130 -10.20 9.41 -4.49
N ASN A 131 -9.65 8.26 -4.11
CA ASN A 131 -9.13 7.98 -2.79
C ASN A 131 -7.61 7.68 -2.84
N GLN A 132 -7.03 7.19 -1.77
CA GLN A 132 -5.59 6.90 -1.66
C GLN A 132 -5.31 5.41 -1.41
N LEU A 133 -6.18 4.53 -1.92
CA LEU A 133 -6.06 3.08 -1.72
C LEU A 133 -4.87 2.53 -2.51
N GLU A 134 -3.92 1.88 -1.82
CA GLU A 134 -2.75 1.25 -2.43
C GLU A 134 -2.92 -0.27 -2.54
N VAL A 135 -3.59 -0.87 -1.57
CA VAL A 135 -3.82 -2.32 -1.48
C VAL A 135 -5.24 -2.58 -1.00
N LEU A 136 -5.84 -3.63 -1.55
CA LEU A 136 -7.11 -4.19 -1.11
C LEU A 136 -6.85 -5.58 -0.53
N ALA A 137 -7.25 -5.79 0.72
CA ALA A 137 -7.08 -7.07 1.38
C ALA A 137 -7.96 -8.16 0.73
N PRO A 138 -7.54 -9.43 0.74
CA PRO A 138 -8.38 -10.54 0.33
C PRO A 138 -9.71 -10.53 1.07
N GLY A 139 -10.81 -10.74 0.35
CA GLY A 139 -12.15 -10.79 0.94
C GLY A 139 -12.76 -9.44 1.33
N THR A 140 -12.13 -8.30 1.08
CA THR A 140 -12.67 -6.98 1.40
C THR A 140 -14.09 -6.78 0.86
N PHE A 141 -14.39 -7.24 -0.34
CA PHE A 141 -15.71 -7.12 -0.96
C PHE A 141 -16.55 -8.41 -0.85
N ALA A 142 -16.10 -9.42 -0.12
CA ALA A 142 -16.81 -10.70 0.01
C ALA A 142 -18.27 -10.58 0.54
N PRO A 143 -18.61 -9.64 1.42
CA PRO A 143 -20.00 -9.44 1.86
C PRO A 143 -20.93 -8.92 0.75
N LEU A 144 -20.41 -8.27 -0.29
CA LEU A 144 -21.18 -7.51 -1.29
C LEU A 144 -21.71 -8.39 -2.43
N ARG A 145 -22.47 -9.41 -2.13
CA ARG A 145 -22.91 -10.42 -3.12
C ARG A 145 -23.85 -9.89 -4.19
N ALA A 146 -24.56 -8.79 -3.92
CA ALA A 146 -25.47 -8.14 -4.87
C ALA A 146 -24.77 -7.05 -5.72
N LEU A 147 -23.46 -6.81 -5.52
CA LEU A 147 -22.77 -5.70 -6.15
C LEU A 147 -22.73 -5.85 -7.68
N ARG A 148 -23.19 -4.79 -8.36
CA ARG A 148 -23.24 -4.70 -9.83
C ARG A 148 -22.23 -3.70 -10.39
N THR A 149 -21.97 -2.63 -9.66
CA THR A 149 -21.04 -1.57 -10.10
C THR A 149 -20.04 -1.27 -8.99
N LEU A 150 -18.76 -1.32 -9.33
CA LEU A 150 -17.66 -0.95 -8.43
C LEU A 150 -16.76 0.06 -9.14
N SER A 151 -16.57 1.23 -8.54
CA SER A 151 -15.58 2.20 -8.98
C SER A 151 -14.43 2.28 -7.97
N LEU A 152 -13.21 2.08 -8.46
CA LEU A 152 -11.93 2.23 -7.77
C LEU A 152 -11.03 3.22 -8.52
N ALA A 153 -11.61 4.06 -9.40
CA ALA A 153 -10.86 4.99 -10.23
C ALA A 153 -10.12 6.04 -9.39
N GLY A 154 -9.00 6.56 -9.90
CA GLY A 154 -8.27 7.63 -9.21
C GLY A 154 -7.70 7.22 -7.85
N ASN A 155 -7.25 5.97 -7.72
CA ASN A 155 -6.57 5.46 -6.54
C ASN A 155 -5.08 5.21 -6.83
N ARG A 156 -4.38 4.55 -5.90
CA ARG A 156 -2.94 4.24 -6.02
C ARG A 156 -2.68 2.74 -6.15
N LEU A 157 -3.65 1.97 -6.65
CA LEU A 157 -3.56 0.53 -6.76
C LEU A 157 -2.46 0.12 -7.75
N ALA A 158 -1.41 -0.52 -7.27
CA ALA A 158 -0.34 -1.08 -8.10
C ALA A 158 -0.63 -2.52 -8.54
N ARG A 159 -1.39 -3.25 -7.74
CA ARG A 159 -1.82 -4.64 -7.98
C ARG A 159 -3.24 -4.84 -7.48
N LEU A 160 -3.94 -5.77 -8.11
CA LEU A 160 -5.26 -6.17 -7.70
C LEU A 160 -5.32 -7.70 -7.67
N GLU A 161 -5.37 -8.25 -6.47
CA GLU A 161 -5.38 -9.69 -6.26
C GLU A 161 -6.78 -10.27 -6.58
N PRO A 162 -6.87 -11.45 -7.21
CA PRO A 162 -8.15 -12.10 -7.51
C PRO A 162 -8.99 -12.29 -6.24
N ALA A 163 -8.36 -12.62 -5.12
CA ALA A 163 -9.04 -12.85 -3.85
C ALA A 163 -9.73 -11.59 -3.28
N ALA A 164 -9.38 -10.40 -3.74
CA ALA A 164 -10.08 -9.17 -3.33
C ALA A 164 -11.46 -9.05 -3.99
N LEU A 165 -11.64 -9.58 -5.22
CA LEU A 165 -12.87 -9.46 -6.02
C LEU A 165 -13.60 -10.80 -6.25
N SER A 166 -13.07 -11.93 -5.81
CA SER A 166 -13.55 -13.28 -6.15
C SER A 166 -14.98 -13.61 -5.70
N ALA A 167 -15.55 -12.82 -4.80
CA ALA A 167 -16.88 -13.04 -4.26
C ALA A 167 -17.96 -12.14 -4.88
N LEU A 168 -17.73 -11.59 -6.08
CA LEU A 168 -18.64 -10.65 -6.76
C LEU A 168 -19.28 -11.29 -8.01
N PRO A 169 -20.20 -12.24 -7.85
CA PRO A 169 -20.75 -13.00 -8.97
C PRO A 169 -21.65 -12.17 -9.91
N LEU A 170 -22.18 -11.04 -9.41
CA LEU A 170 -23.11 -10.18 -10.14
C LEU A 170 -22.46 -8.88 -10.63
N LEU A 171 -21.14 -8.71 -10.46
CA LEU A 171 -20.44 -7.49 -10.87
C LEU A 171 -20.45 -7.35 -12.40
N ARG A 172 -21.08 -6.29 -12.89
CA ARG A 172 -21.19 -5.96 -14.33
C ARG A 172 -20.24 -4.88 -14.77
N ALA A 173 -20.01 -3.89 -13.94
CA ALA A 173 -19.14 -2.76 -14.27
C ALA A 173 -18.04 -2.57 -13.22
N LEU A 174 -16.78 -2.59 -13.69
CA LEU A 174 -15.60 -2.34 -12.87
C LEU A 174 -14.81 -1.18 -13.45
N ASN A 175 -14.63 -0.12 -12.66
CA ASN A 175 -13.84 1.03 -13.06
C ASN A 175 -12.52 1.05 -12.29
N LEU A 176 -11.40 0.90 -13.01
CA LEU A 176 -10.02 0.88 -12.51
C LEU A 176 -9.17 2.01 -13.14
N GLN A 177 -9.81 3.02 -13.73
CA GLN A 177 -9.11 4.13 -14.37
C GLN A 177 -8.19 4.86 -13.39
N ASP A 178 -7.14 5.49 -13.94
CA ASP A 178 -6.26 6.39 -13.22
C ASP A 178 -5.69 5.78 -11.91
N ASN A 179 -5.14 4.56 -12.06
CA ASN A 179 -4.42 3.84 -11.01
C ASN A 179 -2.95 3.59 -11.42
N ALA A 180 -2.21 2.84 -10.62
CA ALA A 180 -0.81 2.47 -10.91
C ALA A 180 -0.66 1.02 -11.40
N LEU A 181 -1.72 0.41 -11.94
CA LEU A 181 -1.73 -1.00 -12.37
C LEU A 181 -0.78 -1.23 -13.55
N THR A 182 0.05 -2.25 -13.45
CA THR A 182 0.95 -2.69 -14.53
C THR A 182 0.45 -3.92 -15.26
N ALA A 183 -0.33 -4.75 -14.60
CA ALA A 183 -1.00 -5.93 -15.14
C ALA A 183 -2.22 -6.26 -14.27
N LEU A 184 -3.12 -7.07 -14.81
CA LEU A 184 -4.13 -7.73 -13.98
C LEU A 184 -3.63 -9.14 -13.64
N THR A 185 -3.79 -9.52 -12.39
CA THR A 185 -3.36 -10.82 -11.89
C THR A 185 -4.13 -11.94 -12.64
N PRO A 186 -3.46 -13.03 -13.04
CA PRO A 186 -4.13 -14.16 -13.68
C PRO A 186 -5.31 -14.66 -12.83
N GLY A 187 -6.43 -14.96 -13.47
CA GLY A 187 -7.64 -15.43 -12.80
C GLY A 187 -8.60 -14.32 -12.31
N LEU A 188 -8.19 -13.06 -12.24
CA LEU A 188 -9.06 -11.97 -11.80
C LEU A 188 -10.32 -11.86 -12.67
N LEU A 189 -10.16 -11.79 -13.99
CA LEU A 189 -11.29 -11.68 -14.93
C LEU A 189 -12.11 -12.98 -15.02
N ALA A 190 -11.48 -14.14 -14.81
CA ALA A 190 -12.19 -15.41 -14.75
C ALA A 190 -13.07 -15.52 -13.50
N GLY A 191 -12.71 -14.85 -12.43
CA GLY A 191 -13.48 -14.78 -11.19
C GLY A 191 -14.70 -13.83 -11.23
N LEU A 192 -14.90 -13.11 -12.35
CA LEU A 192 -15.97 -12.13 -12.55
C LEU A 192 -16.85 -12.51 -13.75
N PRO A 193 -17.69 -13.53 -13.64
CA PRO A 193 -18.40 -14.13 -14.79
C PRO A 193 -19.45 -13.18 -15.42
N ALA A 194 -19.99 -12.22 -14.65
CA ALA A 194 -21.01 -11.28 -15.13
C ALA A 194 -20.42 -9.95 -15.62
N LEU A 195 -19.08 -9.82 -15.70
CA LEU A 195 -18.44 -8.56 -16.03
C LEU A 195 -18.60 -8.20 -17.51
N ASP A 196 -19.33 -7.12 -17.78
CA ASP A 196 -19.59 -6.60 -19.12
C ASP A 196 -18.74 -5.37 -19.46
N SER A 197 -18.48 -4.52 -18.45
CA SER A 197 -17.80 -3.24 -18.62
C SER A 197 -16.57 -3.14 -17.72
N LEU A 198 -15.40 -2.90 -18.32
CA LEU A 198 -14.15 -2.74 -17.62
C LEU A 198 -13.43 -1.47 -18.12
N ARG A 199 -13.23 -0.49 -17.25
CA ARG A 199 -12.53 0.76 -17.56
C ARG A 199 -11.12 0.74 -16.99
N LEU A 200 -10.12 1.01 -17.85
CA LEU A 200 -8.70 0.75 -17.58
C LEU A 200 -7.77 1.92 -17.92
N ARG A 201 -8.30 3.02 -18.45
CA ARG A 201 -7.53 4.19 -18.85
C ARG A 201 -6.63 4.71 -17.71
N GLY A 202 -5.51 5.35 -18.04
CA GLY A 202 -4.67 6.03 -17.06
C GLY A 202 -3.84 5.10 -16.16
N ASN A 203 -3.62 3.82 -16.57
CA ASN A 203 -2.76 2.87 -15.88
C ASN A 203 -1.40 2.71 -16.59
N ARG A 204 -0.44 2.03 -15.93
CA ARG A 204 0.94 1.85 -16.42
C ARG A 204 1.17 0.46 -16.98
N TRP A 205 0.46 0.06 -18.03
CA TRP A 205 0.45 -1.31 -18.55
C TRP A 205 1.83 -1.78 -19.01
N ALA A 206 2.31 -2.87 -18.40
CA ALA A 206 3.51 -3.57 -18.83
C ALA A 206 3.13 -4.68 -19.82
N CYS A 207 3.39 -4.49 -21.12
CA CYS A 207 3.00 -5.42 -22.18
C CYS A 207 3.94 -6.62 -22.20
N SER A 208 3.64 -7.57 -21.35
CA SER A 208 4.30 -8.86 -21.18
C SER A 208 3.27 -9.99 -21.26
N CYS A 209 3.72 -11.22 -21.10
CA CYS A 209 2.86 -12.41 -21.04
C CYS A 209 1.72 -12.32 -20.01
N ALA A 210 1.92 -11.56 -18.93
CA ALA A 210 0.90 -11.35 -17.91
C ALA A 210 -0.35 -10.62 -18.42
N LEU A 211 -0.24 -9.85 -19.52
CA LEU A 211 -1.39 -9.17 -20.12
C LEU A 211 -2.24 -10.02 -21.07
N ARG A 212 -1.79 -11.23 -21.44
CA ARG A 212 -2.52 -12.10 -22.35
C ARG A 212 -4.00 -12.31 -21.97
N PRO A 213 -4.35 -12.61 -20.70
CA PRO A 213 -5.74 -12.75 -20.28
C PRO A 213 -6.57 -11.49 -20.50
N LEU A 214 -5.99 -10.31 -20.20
CA LEU A 214 -6.65 -9.03 -20.43
C LEU A 214 -6.87 -8.75 -21.91
N CYS A 215 -5.84 -8.93 -22.76
CA CYS A 215 -5.98 -8.72 -24.20
C CYS A 215 -7.02 -9.67 -24.82
N THR A 216 -7.08 -10.91 -24.35
CA THR A 216 -8.09 -11.87 -24.77
C THR A 216 -9.50 -11.46 -24.35
N TRP A 217 -9.65 -10.93 -23.13
CA TRP A 217 -10.92 -10.42 -22.62
C TRP A 217 -11.38 -9.19 -23.42
N LEU A 218 -10.49 -8.19 -23.65
CA LEU A 218 -10.78 -6.96 -24.41
C LEU A 218 -11.22 -7.22 -25.85
N ARG A 219 -10.76 -8.29 -26.48
CA ARG A 219 -11.24 -8.69 -27.82
C ARG A 219 -12.69 -9.18 -27.82
N ARG A 220 -13.13 -9.81 -26.73
CA ARG A 220 -14.51 -10.27 -26.57
C ARG A 220 -15.45 -9.16 -26.11
N HIS A 221 -14.90 -8.19 -25.37
CA HIS A 221 -15.61 -7.06 -24.79
C HIS A 221 -14.87 -5.77 -25.20
N PRO A 222 -15.01 -5.34 -26.46
CA PRO A 222 -14.28 -4.17 -26.96
C PRO A 222 -14.72 -2.92 -26.20
N PRO A 223 -13.78 -2.15 -25.64
CA PRO A 223 -14.10 -0.89 -25.02
C PRO A 223 -14.55 0.13 -26.08
N PRO A 224 -15.23 1.21 -25.69
CA PRO A 224 -15.53 2.31 -26.59
C PRO A 224 -14.27 2.81 -27.32
N ALA A 225 -14.39 3.22 -28.58
CA ALA A 225 -13.26 3.59 -29.43
C ALA A 225 -12.33 4.62 -28.78
N ALA A 226 -12.89 5.63 -28.13
CA ALA A 226 -12.13 6.67 -27.42
C ALA A 226 -11.30 6.08 -26.26
N GLU A 227 -11.79 5.06 -25.56
CA GLU A 227 -11.05 4.41 -24.48
C GLU A 227 -9.99 3.45 -25.04
N ALA A 228 -10.32 2.69 -26.10
CA ALA A 228 -9.39 1.78 -26.77
C ALA A 228 -8.10 2.47 -27.24
N GLU A 229 -8.20 3.73 -27.67
CA GLU A 229 -7.05 4.54 -28.09
C GLU A 229 -6.13 4.94 -26.94
N THR A 230 -6.63 5.01 -25.72
CA THR A 230 -5.87 5.39 -24.52
C THR A 230 -5.23 4.21 -23.79
N LEU A 231 -5.60 2.98 -24.15
CA LEU A 231 -5.05 1.75 -23.56
C LEU A 231 -3.69 1.42 -24.20
N LEU A 232 -2.64 2.06 -23.74
CA LEU A 232 -1.29 1.97 -24.31
C LEU A 232 -0.32 1.25 -23.39
N CYS A 233 0.63 0.52 -24.00
CA CYS A 233 1.77 -0.05 -23.31
C CYS A 233 2.70 1.06 -22.81
N THR A 234 3.17 0.97 -21.57
CA THR A 234 4.20 1.83 -21.01
C THR A 234 5.57 1.17 -21.01
N SER A 235 5.61 -0.16 -20.93
CA SER A 235 6.82 -0.99 -20.98
C SER A 235 6.56 -2.32 -21.70
N PRO A 236 7.60 -3.00 -22.23
CA PRO A 236 8.98 -2.57 -22.42
C PRO A 236 9.11 -1.47 -23.49
N ARG A 237 10.28 -0.81 -23.56
CA ARG A 237 10.51 0.32 -24.49
C ARG A 237 10.12 0.04 -25.95
N ARG A 238 10.39 -1.19 -26.43
CA ARG A 238 10.07 -1.62 -27.81
C ARG A 238 8.57 -1.67 -28.13
N LEU A 239 7.72 -1.81 -27.11
CA LEU A 239 6.26 -1.89 -27.24
C LEU A 239 5.57 -0.63 -26.72
N ARG A 240 6.33 0.37 -26.30
CA ARG A 240 5.76 1.62 -25.78
C ARG A 240 4.86 2.26 -26.81
N LEU A 241 3.71 2.75 -26.36
CA LEU A 241 2.63 3.35 -27.17
C LEU A 241 1.89 2.37 -28.11
N SER A 242 2.18 1.06 -28.05
CA SER A 242 1.35 0.08 -28.72
C SER A 242 0.01 -0.05 -28.00
N ARG A 243 -1.09 -0.16 -28.76
CA ARG A 243 -2.43 -0.32 -28.18
C ARG A 243 -2.63 -1.74 -27.66
N LEU A 244 -3.18 -1.90 -26.46
CA LEU A 244 -3.47 -3.22 -25.87
C LEU A 244 -4.45 -4.02 -26.72
N THR A 245 -5.41 -3.35 -27.34
CA THR A 245 -6.43 -3.95 -28.20
C THR A 245 -5.88 -4.48 -29.52
N ALA A 246 -4.69 -4.02 -29.95
CA ALA A 246 -4.06 -4.41 -31.20
C ALA A 246 -3.19 -5.69 -31.09
N PHE A 247 -2.97 -6.22 -29.89
CA PHE A 247 -2.14 -7.41 -29.71
C PHE A 247 -2.87 -8.70 -30.17
N PRO A 248 -2.41 -9.36 -31.24
CA PRO A 248 -2.94 -10.67 -31.65
C PRO A 248 -2.47 -11.76 -30.68
N ASP A 249 -3.17 -12.90 -30.66
CA ASP A 249 -2.75 -14.05 -29.84
C ASP A 249 -1.35 -14.57 -30.22
N ALA A 250 -0.97 -14.43 -31.48
CA ALA A 250 0.35 -14.81 -31.99
C ALA A 250 1.49 -14.02 -31.29
N ALA A 251 1.24 -12.78 -30.82
CA ALA A 251 2.23 -12.01 -30.07
C ALA A 251 2.59 -12.65 -28.72
N PHE A 252 1.74 -13.53 -28.20
CA PHE A 252 1.92 -14.27 -26.95
C PHE A 252 2.31 -15.72 -27.15
N SER A 253 2.64 -16.15 -28.38
CA SER A 253 3.02 -17.54 -28.68
C SER A 253 4.23 -18.02 -27.88
N HIS A 254 5.22 -17.12 -27.70
CA HIS A 254 6.42 -17.38 -26.89
C HIS A 254 6.15 -17.52 -25.39
N CYS A 255 5.00 -17.05 -24.90
CA CYS A 255 4.65 -17.08 -23.47
C CYS A 255 4.24 -18.48 -22.97
N ALA A 256 3.90 -19.37 -23.88
CA ALA A 256 3.45 -20.72 -23.55
C ALA A 256 4.51 -21.79 -23.85
N GLN A 257 5.68 -21.41 -24.35
CA GLN A 257 6.73 -22.39 -24.63
C GLN A 257 7.34 -22.86 -23.31
N PRO A 258 7.29 -24.14 -22.98
CA PRO A 258 8.13 -24.69 -21.94
C PRO A 258 9.58 -24.40 -22.29
N LEU A 259 10.42 -24.13 -21.30
CA LEU A 259 11.88 -23.98 -21.48
C LEU A 259 12.35 -25.15 -22.37
N ALA A 260 13.07 -24.83 -23.44
CA ALA A 260 13.63 -25.85 -24.29
C ALA A 260 14.47 -26.83 -23.44
N PRO A 261 14.52 -28.13 -23.76
CA PRO A 261 15.32 -29.08 -22.96
C PRO A 261 16.77 -28.64 -22.76
N ARG A 262 17.32 -27.83 -23.69
CA ARG A 262 18.66 -27.23 -23.60
C ARG A 262 18.70 -26.16 -22.49
N ASP A 263 17.68 -25.33 -22.37
CA ASP A 263 17.62 -24.28 -21.33
C ASP A 263 17.38 -24.88 -19.94
N LEU A 264 16.61 -25.97 -19.87
CA LEU A 264 16.45 -26.78 -18.67
C LEU A 264 17.80 -27.38 -18.23
N ALA A 265 18.57 -27.94 -19.15
CA ALA A 265 19.90 -28.47 -18.87
C ALA A 265 20.85 -27.37 -18.35
N VAL A 266 20.78 -26.16 -18.91
CA VAL A 266 21.57 -25.00 -18.43
C VAL A 266 21.18 -24.66 -16.98
N VAL A 267 19.89 -24.58 -16.66
CA VAL A 267 19.44 -24.22 -15.31
C VAL A 267 19.75 -25.33 -14.29
N TYR A 268 19.51 -26.60 -14.64
CA TYR A 268 19.65 -27.71 -13.71
C TYR A 268 21.09 -28.27 -13.61
N VAL A 269 21.93 -28.08 -14.61
CA VAL A 269 23.32 -28.59 -14.63
C VAL A 269 24.31 -27.48 -14.36
N LEU A 270 24.25 -26.38 -15.11
CA LEU A 270 25.22 -25.27 -14.95
C LEU A 270 24.97 -24.45 -13.70
N GLY A 271 23.73 -24.32 -13.25
CA GLY A 271 23.40 -23.59 -12.01
C GLY A 271 24.06 -24.22 -10.78
N PRO A 272 23.77 -25.50 -10.48
CA PRO A 272 24.43 -26.19 -9.37
C PRO A 272 25.94 -26.34 -9.54
N ALA A 273 26.45 -26.59 -10.76
CA ALA A 273 27.87 -26.69 -11.04
C ALA A 273 28.63 -25.37 -10.75
N SER A 274 28.07 -24.23 -11.16
CA SER A 274 28.64 -22.91 -10.89
C SER A 274 28.63 -22.58 -9.38
N PHE A 275 27.56 -22.96 -8.68
CA PHE A 275 27.45 -22.81 -7.24
C PHE A 275 28.49 -23.64 -6.50
N LEU A 276 28.66 -24.90 -6.87
CA LEU A 276 29.68 -25.80 -6.28
C LEU A 276 31.10 -25.30 -6.59
N ALA A 277 31.36 -24.84 -7.79
CA ALA A 277 32.65 -24.24 -8.15
C ALA A 277 32.96 -22.97 -7.32
N SER A 278 31.97 -22.12 -7.11
CA SER A 278 32.10 -20.94 -6.25
C SER A 278 32.38 -21.30 -4.79
N LEU A 279 31.67 -22.30 -4.27
CA LEU A 279 31.89 -22.83 -2.90
C LEU A 279 33.31 -23.38 -2.77
N ALA A 280 33.77 -24.20 -3.72
CA ALA A 280 35.14 -24.75 -3.70
C ALA A 280 36.18 -23.62 -3.74
N ALA A 281 35.98 -22.61 -4.58
CA ALA A 281 36.90 -21.46 -4.62
C ALA A 281 36.94 -20.70 -3.28
N CYS A 282 35.80 -20.49 -2.65
CA CYS A 282 35.75 -19.87 -1.32
C CYS A 282 36.45 -20.67 -0.24
N LEU A 283 36.30 -22.00 -0.25
CA LEU A 283 37.01 -22.90 0.70
C LEU A 283 38.52 -22.89 0.50
N VAL A 284 38.97 -22.91 -0.77
CA VAL A 284 40.40 -22.83 -1.08
C VAL A 284 40.97 -21.47 -0.66
N LEU A 285 40.32 -20.38 -0.97
CA LEU A 285 40.75 -19.04 -0.55
C LEU A 285 40.76 -18.91 0.97
N GLY A 286 39.74 -19.43 1.66
CA GLY A 286 39.68 -19.47 3.12
C GLY A 286 40.82 -20.24 3.72
N SER A 287 41.17 -21.43 3.17
CA SER A 287 42.29 -22.25 3.64
C SER A 287 43.65 -21.57 3.38
N VAL A 288 43.84 -20.93 2.24
CA VAL A 288 45.08 -20.17 1.94
C VAL A 288 45.21 -18.97 2.89
N ILE A 289 44.15 -18.24 3.16
CA ILE A 289 44.20 -17.10 4.10
C ILE A 289 44.53 -17.56 5.51
N THR A 290 43.93 -18.68 5.96
CA THR A 290 44.22 -19.25 7.30
C THR A 290 45.65 -19.76 7.40
N ALA A 291 46.16 -20.45 6.37
CA ALA A 291 47.54 -20.87 6.28
C ALA A 291 48.53 -19.69 6.27
N CYS A 292 48.26 -18.65 5.53
CA CYS A 292 49.04 -17.41 5.50
C CYS A 292 49.04 -16.71 6.88
N ARG A 293 47.92 -16.65 7.55
CA ARG A 293 47.80 -16.09 8.91
C ARG A 293 48.58 -16.92 9.92
N ALA A 294 48.51 -18.26 9.84
CA ALA A 294 49.26 -19.16 10.69
C ALA A 294 50.80 -19.02 10.48
N ARG A 295 51.26 -18.94 9.22
CA ARG A 295 52.66 -18.67 8.90
C ARG A 295 53.14 -17.31 9.43
N ARG A 296 52.32 -16.28 9.31
CA ARG A 296 52.63 -14.94 9.84
C ARG A 296 52.74 -14.96 11.38
N ARG A 297 51.82 -15.65 12.06
CA ARG A 297 51.88 -15.83 13.53
C ARG A 297 53.14 -16.59 13.96
N ARG A 298 53.53 -17.66 13.26
CA ARG A 298 54.78 -18.40 13.55
C ARG A 298 56.03 -17.52 13.36
N ARG A 299 56.08 -16.69 12.31
CA ARG A 299 57.17 -15.74 12.07
C ARG A 299 57.25 -14.65 13.15
N THR A 300 56.14 -14.18 13.65
CA THR A 300 56.11 -13.19 14.74
C THR A 300 56.45 -13.81 16.08
N ALA A 301 56.07 -15.07 16.34
CA ALA A 301 56.46 -15.80 17.55
C ALA A 301 57.97 -16.12 17.58
N ALA A 302 58.56 -16.48 16.42
CA ALA A 302 60.02 -16.75 16.29
C ALA A 302 60.91 -15.50 16.42
N ARG A 303 60.32 -14.29 16.29
CA ARG A 303 61.06 -13.01 16.48
C ARG A 303 60.93 -12.41 17.88
N ARG A 304 60.23 -13.09 18.83
CA ARG A 304 60.21 -12.64 20.23
C ARG A 304 61.54 -13.05 20.86
N PRO A 305 62.34 -12.10 21.40
CA PRO A 305 63.51 -12.41 22.17
C PRO A 305 63.11 -13.20 23.42
N PRO A 306 63.98 -14.13 23.91
CA PRO A 306 63.71 -14.90 25.12
C PRO A 306 63.45 -13.92 26.27
N ARG A 307 62.37 -14.15 26.98
CA ARG A 307 62.07 -13.43 28.24
C ARG A 307 63.19 -13.75 29.22
N ARG A 308 63.84 -12.70 29.73
CA ARG A 308 64.73 -12.76 30.88
C ARG A 308 63.95 -13.38 32.04
N PRO A 309 64.59 -14.31 32.79
CA PRO A 309 64.00 -14.84 34.04
C PRO A 309 63.76 -13.65 35.01
N PRO A 310 62.70 -13.68 35.81
CA PRO A 310 62.49 -12.68 36.87
C PRO A 310 63.57 -12.88 37.93
N ASP A 311 64.18 -11.80 38.40
CA ASP A 311 65.05 -11.72 39.54
C ASP A 311 64.24 -12.15 40.79
N PRO A 312 64.85 -12.85 41.79
CA PRO A 312 64.14 -13.24 42.99
C PRO A 312 63.90 -12.01 43.87
N ASP A 313 62.66 -11.79 44.23
CA ASP A 313 62.24 -10.81 45.25
C ASP A 313 62.61 -11.42 46.63
N PRO A 314 63.20 -10.65 47.49
CA PRO A 314 63.35 -11.01 48.92
C PRO A 314 62.13 -10.41 49.69
N ASP A 315 61.71 -11.21 50.67
CA ASP A 315 60.93 -10.85 51.86
C ASP A 315 59.42 -10.93 51.80
N LEU A 316 58.90 -11.75 52.50
CA LEU A 316 58.42 -11.95 53.89
C LEU A 316 56.98 -12.50 53.90
N ASP A 317 56.90 -13.67 54.42
CA ASP A 317 56.31 -14.02 55.74
C ASP A 317 54.87 -13.54 56.03
N GLY A 318 54.06 -14.52 56.37
CA GLY A 318 52.92 -14.19 57.23
C GLY A 318 51.54 -14.78 56.88
N SER A 319 51.37 -16.01 57.29
CA SER A 319 50.21 -16.51 58.01
C SER A 319 48.86 -16.70 57.40
N ALA A 320 48.43 -17.94 57.50
CA ALA A 320 47.12 -18.43 57.93
C ALA A 320 45.94 -18.46 56.96
N SER A 321 45.71 -19.60 56.46
CA SER A 321 44.52 -20.49 56.40
C SER A 321 43.31 -20.11 57.28
N PRO A 322 42.11 -20.66 57.13
CA PRO A 322 41.41 -21.36 56.02
C PRO A 322 39.94 -21.01 55.93
N ALA A 323 39.27 -21.54 54.98
CA ALA A 323 37.97 -22.24 55.04
C ALA A 323 37.08 -22.00 53.79
N ASP A 324 36.87 -23.11 53.19
CA ASP A 324 35.72 -23.52 52.34
C ASP A 324 34.36 -23.26 52.98
N PRO A 325 33.21 -23.55 52.38
CA PRO A 325 32.90 -24.04 51.02
C PRO A 325 31.57 -23.50 50.46
N ALA A 326 31.22 -24.05 49.36
CA ALA A 326 29.84 -24.35 48.90
C ALA A 326 29.35 -23.65 47.63
N SER A 327 29.44 -24.43 46.61
CA SER A 327 28.43 -24.62 45.55
C SER A 327 27.00 -24.80 46.11
N PRO A 328 25.86 -24.75 45.42
CA PRO A 328 25.70 -25.25 44.06
C PRO A 328 24.59 -24.55 43.19
N ALA A 329 24.64 -25.00 41.96
CA ALA A 329 23.49 -25.49 41.15
C ALA A 329 22.42 -24.51 40.66
N ALA A 330 22.23 -24.57 39.44
CA ALA A 330 21.25 -25.27 38.62
C ALA A 330 20.17 -24.41 37.98
N ALA A 331 20.08 -24.71 36.78
CA ALA A 331 18.92 -25.20 36.01
C ALA A 331 18.13 -24.16 35.26
N ALA A 332 18.19 -24.35 34.00
CA ALA A 332 17.13 -24.92 33.14
C ALA A 332 16.07 -23.92 32.72
N ALA A 333 15.93 -23.84 31.52
CA ALA A 333 15.02 -24.43 30.54
C ALA A 333 14.04 -23.45 29.93
N GLN A 334 14.05 -23.47 28.62
CA GLN A 334 12.89 -23.70 27.76
C GLN A 334 11.74 -22.66 27.77
N ALA A 335 11.53 -21.97 26.73
CA ALA A 335 10.51 -22.29 25.71
C ALA A 335 10.79 -21.46 24.45
#